data_0b4fd24d230665723a97cfe26ae87e4b
#
_entry.id   0b4fd24d230665723a97cfe26ae87e4b
#
_cell.length_a   1.000
_cell.length_b   1.000
_cell.length_c   1.000
_cell.angle_alpha   90.00
_cell.angle_beta   90.00
_cell.angle_gamma   90.00
#
_symmetry.space_group_name_H-M   'P 1'
#
loop_
_entity.id
_entity.type
_entity.pdbx_description
1 polymer ?
#
loop_
_entity_poly.entity_id
_entity_poly.type
_entity_poly.pdbx_seq_one_letter_code
_entity_poly.pdbx_strand_id
1 'polypeptide(L)' 'MKYNSVNEIGLGESVQYEGKEFLVLINYIKGETDAKGFTPKSNFTILVDNYGKKTAITDYRELTVASKM' A
#
# COMPACT_ATOMS: atom_id res chain seq x y z
N MET A 1 14.69 -1.62 -0.20
CA MET A 1 14.47 -0.54 0.77
C MET A 1 13.08 -0.65 1.37
N LYS A 2 12.98 -0.45 2.66
CA LYS A 2 11.72 -0.56 3.38
C LYS A 2 11.17 0.83 3.69
N TYR A 3 9.85 0.88 3.86
CA TYR A 3 9.21 2.13 4.30
C TYR A 3 9.46 2.34 5.79
N ASN A 4 9.59 3.61 6.18
CA ASN A 4 9.77 3.96 7.59
C ASN A 4 8.43 4.20 8.29
N SER A 5 7.39 4.50 7.53
CA SER A 5 6.06 4.68 8.09
C SER A 5 5.03 4.44 7.00
N VAL A 6 3.78 4.22 7.43
CA VAL A 6 2.69 3.99 6.49
C VAL A 6 2.44 5.24 5.63
N ASN A 7 2.79 6.42 6.13
CA ASN A 7 2.55 7.65 5.40
C ASN A 7 3.46 7.81 4.19
N GLU A 8 4.53 7.02 4.12
CA GLU A 8 5.47 7.12 3.01
C GLU A 8 5.05 6.32 1.79
N ILE A 9 4.03 5.47 1.92
CA ILE A 9 3.59 4.64 0.81
C ILE A 9 2.85 5.52 -0.18
N GLY A 10 3.38 5.63 -1.40
CA GLY A 10 2.79 6.47 -2.44
C GLY A 10 1.90 5.66 -3.38
N LEU A 11 0.80 6.26 -3.80
CA LEU A 11 -0.09 5.62 -4.76
C LEU A 11 0.63 5.46 -6.10
N GLY A 12 0.46 4.31 -6.72
CA GLY A 12 1.09 4.01 -8.00
C GLY A 12 2.52 3.55 -7.91
N GLU A 13 3.09 3.49 -6.71
CA GLU A 13 4.45 2.99 -6.54
C GLU A 13 4.50 1.48 -6.73
N SER A 14 5.64 1.00 -7.24
CA SER A 14 5.91 -0.42 -7.31
C SER A 14 6.49 -0.88 -5.99
N VAL A 15 5.93 -1.95 -5.45
CA VAL A 15 6.40 -2.55 -4.20
C VAL A 15 6.52 -4.05 -4.38
N GLN A 16 7.30 -4.69 -3.52
CA GLN A 16 7.38 -6.13 -3.45
C GLN A 16 6.75 -6.61 -2.17
N TYR A 17 5.97 -7.67 -2.30
CA TYR A 17 5.29 -8.29 -1.17
C TYR A 17 5.31 -9.80 -1.42
N GLU A 18 5.89 -10.55 -0.48
CA GLU A 18 6.03 -12.00 -0.58
C GLU A 18 6.69 -12.44 -1.89
N GLY A 19 7.70 -11.67 -2.31
CA GLY A 19 8.48 -12.02 -3.50
C GLY A 19 7.84 -11.65 -4.81
N LYS A 20 6.69 -10.99 -4.80
CA LYS A 20 5.99 -10.60 -6.01
C LYS A 20 5.87 -9.10 -6.09
N GLU A 21 5.80 -8.59 -7.32
CA GLU A 21 5.69 -7.15 -7.55
C GLU A 21 4.23 -6.74 -7.66
N PHE A 22 3.89 -5.64 -6.99
CA PHE A 22 2.54 -5.07 -7.01
C PHE A 22 2.64 -3.56 -7.19
N LEU A 23 1.52 -2.96 -7.58
CA LEU A 23 1.37 -1.50 -7.53
C LEU A 23 0.48 -1.15 -6.36
N VAL A 24 0.78 -0.01 -5.73
CA VAL A 24 -0.04 0.49 -4.64
C VAL A 24 -1.27 1.16 -5.24
N LEU A 25 -2.44 0.60 -4.96
CA LEU A 25 -3.69 1.14 -5.48
C LEU A 25 -4.29 2.18 -4.55
N ILE A 26 -4.37 1.86 -3.26
CA ILE A 26 -4.93 2.73 -2.24
C ILE A 26 -4.15 2.50 -0.95
N ASN A 27 -3.92 3.58 -0.20
CA ASN A 27 -3.29 3.49 1.11
C ASN A 27 -4.20 4.19 2.13
N TYR A 28 -4.87 3.41 2.97
CA TYR A 28 -5.76 3.93 4.00
C TYR A 28 -5.00 4.12 5.30
N ILE A 29 -5.14 5.29 5.89
CA ILE A 29 -4.47 5.62 7.14
C ILE A 29 -5.53 5.82 8.22
N LYS A 30 -5.32 5.18 9.37
CA LYS A 30 -6.26 5.22 10.48
C LYS A 30 -6.60 6.67 10.83
N GLY A 31 -7.90 6.95 10.90
CA GLY A 31 -8.38 8.26 11.32
C GLY A 31 -8.43 9.31 10.24
N GLU A 32 -7.93 9.03 9.03
CA GLU A 32 -7.98 9.99 7.94
C GLU A 32 -9.18 9.70 7.05
N THR A 33 -10.04 10.69 6.90
CA THR A 33 -11.25 10.55 6.09
C THR A 33 -10.92 10.80 4.63
N ASP A 34 -11.32 9.87 3.75
CA ASP A 34 -11.08 10.02 2.33
C ASP A 34 -12.15 10.91 1.70
N ALA A 35 -12.04 11.09 0.37
CA ALA A 35 -12.96 11.99 -0.35
C ALA A 35 -14.41 11.50 -0.33
N LYS A 36 -14.61 10.21 -0.05
CA LYS A 36 -15.96 9.63 0.00
C LYS A 36 -16.55 9.62 1.39
N GLY A 37 -15.81 10.12 2.37
CA GLY A 37 -16.27 10.15 3.74
C GLY A 37 -15.95 8.92 4.56
N PHE A 38 -15.14 8.02 4.03
CA PHE A 38 -14.75 6.81 4.74
C PHE A 38 -13.56 7.09 5.64
N THR A 39 -13.68 6.69 6.90
CA THR A 39 -12.59 6.85 7.89
C THR A 39 -12.18 5.47 8.36
N PRO A 40 -11.00 4.98 7.97
CA PRO A 40 -10.59 3.64 8.37
C PRO A 40 -10.27 3.57 9.85
N LYS A 41 -10.53 2.41 10.44
CA LYS A 41 -10.24 2.16 11.85
C LYS A 41 -8.83 1.62 12.06
N SER A 42 -8.16 1.24 10.98
CA SER A 42 -6.78 0.78 11.05
C SER A 42 -6.11 1.10 9.72
N ASN A 43 -4.77 1.11 9.75
CA ASN A 43 -4.02 1.30 8.51
C ASN A 43 -4.12 0.06 7.65
N PHE A 44 -4.35 0.23 6.35
CA PHE A 44 -4.20 -0.88 5.42
C PHE A 44 -3.96 -0.35 4.02
N THR A 45 -3.28 -1.15 3.21
CA THR A 45 -2.88 -0.78 1.86
C THR A 45 -3.42 -1.82 0.91
N ILE A 46 -4.02 -1.37 -0.18
CA ILE A 46 -4.52 -2.25 -1.23
C ILE A 46 -3.50 -2.28 -2.36
N LEU A 47 -3.03 -3.47 -2.67
CA LEU A 47 -2.07 -3.70 -3.75
C LEU A 47 -2.79 -4.36 -4.90
N VAL A 48 -2.30 -4.13 -6.12
CA VAL A 48 -2.85 -4.78 -7.31
C VAL A 48 -1.70 -5.38 -8.12
N ASP A 49 -1.88 -6.62 -8.58
CA ASP A 49 -0.85 -7.28 -9.37
C ASP A 49 -1.09 -7.05 -10.86
N ASN A 50 -0.26 -7.69 -11.70
CA ASN A 50 -0.34 -7.51 -13.15
C ASN A 50 -1.63 -8.08 -13.76
N TYR A 51 -2.34 -8.89 -13.00
CA TYR A 51 -3.57 -9.51 -13.47
C TYR A 51 -4.81 -8.81 -12.93
N GLY A 52 -4.61 -7.71 -12.21
CA GLY A 52 -5.73 -6.97 -11.64
C GLY A 52 -6.24 -7.52 -10.32
N LYS A 53 -5.56 -8.53 -9.77
CA LYS A 53 -5.96 -9.10 -8.49
C LYS A 53 -5.52 -8.18 -7.35
N LYS A 54 -6.42 -7.92 -6.42
CA LYS A 54 -6.16 -7.02 -5.31
C LYS A 54 -5.82 -7.80 -4.05
N THR A 55 -4.90 -7.26 -3.27
CA THR A 55 -4.48 -7.84 -2.00
C THR A 55 -4.40 -6.73 -0.97
N ALA A 56 -5.02 -6.92 0.19
CA ALA A 56 -4.96 -5.94 1.27
C ALA A 56 -3.91 -6.37 2.29
N ILE A 57 -3.04 -5.46 2.68
CA ILE A 57 -2.07 -5.72 3.74
C ILE A 57 -2.22 -4.66 4.81
N THR A 58 -1.95 -5.03 6.06
CA THR A 58 -2.12 -4.13 7.19
C THR A 58 -0.80 -3.69 7.80
N ASP A 59 0.30 -4.37 7.48
CA ASP A 59 1.60 -4.05 8.05
C ASP A 59 2.53 -3.57 6.96
N TYR A 60 2.76 -2.24 6.90
CA TYR A 60 3.60 -1.65 5.87
C TYR A 60 5.03 -2.19 5.91
N ARG A 61 5.45 -2.77 7.03
CA ARG A 61 6.80 -3.31 7.16
C ARG A 61 7.01 -4.55 6.31
N GLU A 62 5.92 -5.15 5.82
CA GLU A 62 6.00 -6.30 4.93
C GLU A 62 6.32 -5.91 3.50
N LEU A 63 6.26 -4.62 3.18
CA LEU A 63 6.49 -4.13 1.84
C LEU A 63 7.94 -3.70 1.66
N THR A 64 8.46 -3.93 0.45
CA THR A 64 9.78 -3.44 0.06
C THR A 64 9.57 -2.57 -1.18
N VAL A 65 10.22 -1.41 -1.20
CA VAL A 65 10.16 -0.52 -2.37
C VAL A 65 10.86 -1.22 -3.51
N ALA A 66 10.13 -1.48 -4.60
CA ALA A 66 10.67 -2.23 -5.72
C ALA A 66 11.38 -1.35 -6.71
N SER A 67 10.97 -0.12 -6.76
CA SER A 67 11.40 0.75 -7.79
C SER A 67 12.71 1.37 -7.53
N LYS A 68 13.28 1.68 -8.57
CA LYS A 68 14.13 2.64 -8.48
C LYS A 68 14.52 3.39 -9.59
N MET A 69 14.29 3.91 -9.83
CA MET A 69 14.60 4.47 -10.94
C MET A 69 15.28 5.10 -11.17
#